data_17738b07b1c0582c478f802f8ae6e93b
#
_entry.id   17738b07b1c0582c478f802f8ae6e93b
#
_cell.length_a   1.000
_cell.length_b   1.000
_cell.length_c   1.000
_cell.angle_alpha   90.00
_cell.angle_beta   90.00
_cell.angle_gamma   90.00
#
_symmetry.space_group_name_H-M   'P 1'
#
loop_
_entity.id
_entity.type
_entity.pdbx_description
1 polymer ?
#
loop_
_entity_poly.entity_id
_entity_poly.type
_entity_poly.pdbx_seq_one_letter_code
_entity_poly.pdbx_strand_id
1 'polypeptide(L)'
;MSVKHLLHNLTNELRACRDNGDMISMILNLLWVVLGGLPMALAWWLAALICAITIVGLPWARSCWVVGCFSLWPFGSEAVSRRQLRGRGDLGTGPLGALGNVIWFLVAGWWLALGHLSSALACFVTIIGIPFGIQHIKLALIALAPVGMTVVKSRN
;
A
#
# COMPACT_ATOMS: atom_id res chain seq x y z
N MET A 1 12.49 -38.39 20.71
CA MET A 1 11.51 -37.42 20.23
C MET A 1 11.45 -37.56 18.71
N SER A 2 10.29 -37.89 18.14
CA SER A 2 10.19 -38.20 16.69
C SER A 2 10.25 -36.90 15.89
N VAL A 3 10.95 -36.90 14.75
CA VAL A 3 11.03 -35.76 13.81
C VAL A 3 9.62 -35.27 13.39
N LYS A 4 8.67 -36.18 13.25
CA LYS A 4 7.26 -35.84 12.96
C LYS A 4 6.63 -34.97 14.05
N HIS A 5 6.92 -35.25 15.33
CA HIS A 5 6.38 -34.45 16.42
C HIS A 5 6.99 -33.04 16.48
N LEU A 6 8.30 -32.93 16.18
CA LEU A 6 8.97 -31.65 16.07
C LEU A 6 8.40 -30.79 14.94
N LEU A 7 8.23 -31.38 13.74
CA LEU A 7 7.66 -30.69 12.59
C LEU A 7 6.21 -30.24 12.84
N HIS A 8 5.41 -31.09 13.51
CA HIS A 8 4.03 -30.74 13.85
C HIS A 8 3.98 -29.55 14.83
N ASN A 9 4.84 -29.53 15.85
CA ASN A 9 4.92 -28.41 16.79
C ASN A 9 5.36 -27.13 16.09
N LEU A 10 6.41 -27.18 15.26
CA LEU A 10 6.87 -26.02 14.49
C LEU A 10 5.77 -25.46 13.57
N THR A 11 5.00 -26.33 12.90
CA THR A 11 3.89 -25.86 12.05
C THR A 11 2.78 -25.20 12.86
N ASN A 12 2.49 -25.67 14.05
CA ASN A 12 1.49 -25.08 14.94
C ASN A 12 1.94 -23.73 15.49
N GLU A 13 3.21 -23.60 15.89
CA GLU A 13 3.80 -22.32 16.31
C GLU A 13 3.76 -21.28 15.20
N LEU A 14 4.16 -21.66 13.96
CA LEU A 14 4.11 -20.77 12.82
C LEU A 14 2.67 -20.34 12.45
N ARG A 15 1.69 -21.23 12.60
CA ARG A 15 0.27 -20.88 12.40
C ARG A 15 -0.20 -19.90 13.46
N ALA A 16 0.09 -20.15 14.74
CA ALA A 16 -0.29 -19.27 15.84
C ALA A 16 0.32 -17.86 15.69
N CYS A 17 1.61 -17.77 15.30
CA CYS A 17 2.26 -16.49 15.01
C CYS A 17 1.58 -15.75 13.85
N ARG A 18 1.22 -16.47 12.78
CA ARG A 18 0.53 -15.88 11.62
C ARG A 18 -0.86 -15.38 11.99
N ASP A 19 -1.64 -16.19 12.71
CA ASP A 19 -3.03 -15.86 13.08
C ASP A 19 -3.07 -14.67 14.05
N ASN A 20 -2.12 -14.56 14.97
CA ASN A 20 -1.97 -13.38 15.83
C ASN A 20 -1.58 -12.14 15.04
N GLY A 21 -0.68 -12.26 14.05
CA GLY A 21 -0.31 -11.15 13.16
C GLY A 21 -1.48 -10.65 12.32
N ASP A 22 -2.31 -11.55 11.82
CA ASP A 22 -3.51 -11.20 11.05
C ASP A 22 -4.55 -10.49 11.94
N MET A 23 -4.74 -10.90 13.19
CA MET A 23 -5.65 -10.26 14.14
C MET A 23 -5.19 -8.85 14.53
N ILE A 24 -3.90 -8.65 14.81
CA ILE A 24 -3.33 -7.33 15.11
C ILE A 24 -3.50 -6.40 13.89
N SER A 25 -3.18 -6.88 12.69
CA SER A 25 -3.35 -6.12 11.45
C SER A 25 -4.81 -5.72 11.24
N MET A 26 -5.77 -6.58 11.56
CA MET A 26 -7.20 -6.28 11.45
C MET A 26 -7.60 -5.16 12.43
N ILE A 27 -7.19 -5.22 13.68
CA ILE A 27 -7.47 -4.18 14.68
C ILE A 27 -6.87 -2.84 14.25
N LEU A 28 -5.60 -2.84 13.82
CA LEU A 28 -4.93 -1.64 13.35
C LEU A 28 -5.59 -1.05 12.09
N ASN A 29 -6.07 -1.89 11.18
CA ASN A 29 -6.83 -1.44 10.01
C ASN A 29 -8.18 -0.82 10.39
N LEU A 30 -8.90 -1.39 11.34
CA LEU A 30 -10.17 -0.80 11.83
C LEU A 30 -9.92 0.58 12.45
N LEU A 31 -8.90 0.72 13.29
CA LEU A 31 -8.51 2.01 13.84
C LEU A 31 -8.09 2.99 12.74
N TRP A 32 -7.32 2.52 11.76
CA TRP A 32 -6.88 3.32 10.63
C TRP A 32 -8.05 3.86 9.80
N VAL A 33 -9.03 3.02 9.46
CA VAL A 33 -10.24 3.41 8.71
C VAL A 33 -10.98 4.54 9.41
N VAL A 34 -11.13 4.44 10.75
CA VAL A 34 -11.82 5.46 11.57
C VAL A 34 -10.99 6.74 11.69
N LEU A 35 -9.66 6.64 11.84
CA LEU A 35 -8.77 7.78 12.06
C LEU A 35 -8.46 8.59 10.80
N GLY A 36 -8.68 8.03 9.60
CA GLY A 36 -8.40 8.78 8.37
C GLY A 36 -8.23 7.93 7.11
N GLY A 37 -8.14 6.62 7.24
CA GLY A 37 -7.97 5.72 6.09
C GLY A 37 -9.12 5.77 5.09
N LEU A 38 -10.35 5.85 5.58
CA LEU A 38 -11.54 5.95 4.72
C LEU A 38 -11.60 7.24 3.89
N PRO A 39 -11.48 8.45 4.46
CA PRO A 39 -11.43 9.68 3.67
C PRO A 39 -10.31 9.68 2.63
N MET A 40 -9.14 9.15 2.99
CA MET A 40 -8.00 9.04 2.09
C MET A 40 -8.27 8.08 0.92
N ALA A 41 -8.85 6.91 1.19
CA ALA A 41 -9.23 5.96 0.16
C ALA A 41 -10.28 6.55 -0.80
N LEU A 42 -11.29 7.24 -0.27
CA LEU A 42 -12.31 7.91 -1.06
C LEU A 42 -11.70 9.01 -1.96
N ALA A 43 -10.74 9.79 -1.45
CA ALA A 43 -10.04 10.79 -2.25
C ALA A 43 -9.25 10.16 -3.41
N TRP A 44 -8.56 9.04 -3.16
CA TRP A 44 -7.86 8.30 -4.20
C TRP A 44 -8.80 7.68 -5.24
N TRP A 45 -9.96 7.16 -4.81
CA TRP A 45 -10.95 6.60 -5.74
C TRP A 45 -11.65 7.69 -6.55
N LEU A 46 -11.89 8.87 -5.97
CA LEU A 46 -12.36 10.03 -6.71
C LEU A 46 -11.33 10.46 -7.78
N ALA A 47 -10.05 10.50 -7.41
CA ALA A 47 -8.98 10.76 -8.39
C ALA A 47 -8.93 9.68 -9.48
N ALA A 48 -9.14 8.40 -9.14
CA ALA A 48 -9.24 7.32 -10.11
C ALA A 48 -10.41 7.52 -11.08
N LEU A 49 -11.57 7.95 -10.58
CA LEU A 49 -12.75 8.24 -11.40
C LEU A 49 -12.49 9.41 -12.34
N ILE A 50 -11.91 10.51 -11.84
CA ILE A 50 -11.56 11.68 -12.67
C ILE A 50 -10.56 11.26 -13.76
N CYS A 51 -9.52 10.51 -13.43
CA CYS A 51 -8.58 9.98 -14.40
C CYS A 51 -9.24 9.05 -15.42
N ALA A 52 -10.24 8.25 -15.02
CA ALA A 52 -10.94 7.32 -15.92
C ALA A 52 -11.85 8.04 -16.93
N ILE A 53 -12.45 9.17 -16.53
CA ILE A 53 -13.28 10.00 -17.44
C ILE A 53 -12.40 10.67 -18.51
N THR A 54 -11.16 10.99 -18.17
CA THR A 54 -10.20 11.52 -19.13
C THR A 54 -9.47 10.37 -19.81
N ILE A 55 -9.62 10.19 -21.11
CA ILE A 55 -8.98 9.09 -21.86
C ILE A 55 -7.47 9.07 -21.63
N VAL A 56 -6.84 10.22 -21.55
CA VAL A 56 -5.40 10.39 -21.26
C VAL A 56 -5.05 9.92 -19.86
N GLY A 57 -5.97 10.00 -18.90
CA GLY A 57 -5.77 9.63 -17.50
C GLY A 57 -5.88 8.12 -17.20
N LEU A 58 -6.33 7.29 -18.15
CA LEU A 58 -6.54 5.85 -17.94
C LEU A 58 -5.35 5.10 -17.29
N PRO A 59 -4.08 5.36 -17.67
CA PRO A 59 -2.93 4.71 -17.00
C PRO A 59 -2.85 5.01 -15.49
N TRP A 60 -3.26 6.23 -15.09
CA TRP A 60 -3.25 6.65 -13.68
C TRP A 60 -4.52 6.21 -12.93
N ALA A 61 -5.67 6.07 -13.62
CA ALA A 61 -6.93 5.64 -13.02
C ALA A 61 -6.77 4.33 -12.24
N ARG A 62 -6.15 3.32 -12.87
CA ARG A 62 -5.84 2.05 -12.21
C ARG A 62 -4.89 2.24 -11.02
N SER A 63 -3.89 3.09 -11.16
CA SER A 63 -2.90 3.34 -10.11
C SER A 63 -3.54 4.02 -8.91
N CYS A 64 -4.36 5.05 -9.13
CA CYS A 64 -5.13 5.71 -8.09
C CYS A 64 -6.09 4.74 -7.38
N TRP A 65 -6.74 3.83 -8.13
CA TRP A 65 -7.57 2.78 -7.55
C TRP A 65 -6.78 1.86 -6.60
N VAL A 66 -5.62 1.38 -7.05
CA VAL A 66 -4.73 0.50 -6.25
C VAL A 66 -4.25 1.22 -4.98
N VAL A 67 -3.86 2.50 -5.10
CA VAL A 67 -3.43 3.29 -3.93
C VAL A 67 -4.61 3.52 -2.98
N GLY A 68 -5.82 3.75 -3.49
CA GLY A 68 -7.04 3.86 -2.69
C GLY A 68 -7.31 2.59 -1.87
N CYS A 69 -7.23 1.41 -2.50
CA CYS A 69 -7.36 0.14 -1.80
C CYS A 69 -6.28 -0.05 -0.73
N PHE A 70 -5.03 0.33 -1.03
CA PHE A 70 -3.94 0.29 -0.07
C PHE A 70 -4.12 1.31 1.07
N SER A 71 -4.64 2.50 0.76
CA SER A 71 -4.96 3.53 1.75
C SER A 71 -6.10 3.11 2.67
N LEU A 72 -7.03 2.28 2.21
CA LEU A 72 -8.12 1.76 3.04
C LEU A 72 -7.63 0.69 4.03
N TRP A 73 -6.74 -0.22 3.58
CA TRP A 73 -6.34 -1.41 4.32
C TRP A 73 -4.82 -1.66 4.24
N PRO A 74 -3.99 -0.80 4.87
CA PRO A 74 -2.54 -0.85 4.68
C PRO A 74 -1.82 -1.89 5.55
N PHE A 75 -2.35 -2.24 6.74
CA PHE A 75 -1.69 -3.18 7.65
C PHE A 75 -1.83 -4.61 7.14
N GLY A 76 -0.73 -5.36 7.13
CA GLY A 76 -0.65 -6.68 6.53
C GLY A 76 -0.55 -6.66 4.99
N SER A 77 -0.38 -5.48 4.39
CA SER A 77 -0.25 -5.29 2.94
C SER A 77 1.04 -4.56 2.60
N GLU A 78 1.54 -4.80 1.39
CA GLU A 78 2.67 -4.06 0.83
C GLU A 78 2.47 -3.75 -0.65
N ALA A 79 3.03 -2.64 -1.08
CA ALA A 79 3.02 -2.23 -2.47
C ALA A 79 4.27 -2.74 -3.16
N VAL A 80 4.10 -3.50 -4.24
CA VAL A 80 5.20 -4.09 -5.01
C VAL A 80 5.05 -3.77 -6.50
N SER A 81 6.16 -3.75 -7.22
CA SER A 81 6.12 -3.63 -8.68
C SER A 81 5.52 -4.89 -9.31
N ARG A 82 4.58 -4.71 -10.25
CA ARG A 82 4.01 -5.83 -11.01
C ARG A 82 5.06 -6.61 -11.79
N ARG A 83 6.14 -5.94 -12.22
CA ARG A 83 7.26 -6.59 -12.90
C ARG A 83 7.97 -7.58 -11.97
N GLN A 84 8.21 -7.19 -10.71
CA GLN A 84 8.83 -8.08 -9.72
C GLN A 84 7.91 -9.27 -9.39
N LEU A 85 6.60 -9.02 -9.27
CA LEU A 85 5.63 -10.06 -8.93
C LEU A 85 5.45 -11.10 -10.04
N ARG A 86 5.43 -10.66 -11.31
CA ARG A 86 5.11 -11.51 -12.47
C ARG A 86 6.32 -12.03 -13.23
N GLY A 87 7.53 -11.53 -12.92
CA GLY A 87 8.76 -11.86 -13.65
C GLY A 87 8.82 -11.33 -15.09
N ARG A 88 7.79 -10.59 -15.53
CA ARG A 88 7.69 -9.98 -16.86
C ARG A 88 7.11 -8.57 -16.79
N GLY A 89 7.57 -7.70 -17.69
CA GLY A 89 7.05 -6.33 -17.82
C GLY A 89 5.67 -6.28 -18.49
N ASP A 90 4.94 -5.21 -18.20
CA ASP A 90 3.72 -4.80 -18.89
C ASP A 90 3.82 -3.31 -19.28
N LEU A 91 2.79 -2.76 -19.94
CA LEU A 91 2.78 -1.36 -20.37
C LEU A 91 3.05 -0.37 -19.23
N GLY A 92 2.58 -0.69 -18.01
CA GLY A 92 2.76 0.17 -16.83
C GLY A 92 4.12 -0.03 -16.13
N THR A 93 4.88 -1.07 -16.45
CA THR A 93 6.20 -1.36 -15.87
C THR A 93 7.34 -1.22 -16.88
N GLY A 94 7.01 -0.86 -18.13
CA GLY A 94 7.93 -0.55 -19.20
C GLY A 94 8.23 0.95 -19.31
N PRO A 95 8.86 1.39 -20.42
CA PRO A 95 9.21 2.80 -20.66
C PRO A 95 8.02 3.75 -20.59
N LEU A 96 6.85 3.34 -21.08
CA LEU A 96 5.62 4.14 -21.00
C LEU A 96 5.15 4.32 -19.55
N GLY A 97 5.29 3.29 -18.72
CA GLY A 97 5.00 3.40 -17.29
C GLY A 97 5.97 4.32 -16.55
N ALA A 98 7.26 4.27 -16.93
CA ALA A 98 8.27 5.19 -16.39
C ALA A 98 7.95 6.66 -16.76
N LEU A 99 7.61 6.91 -18.04
CA LEU A 99 7.18 8.25 -18.49
C LEU A 99 5.92 8.70 -17.74
N GLY A 100 4.94 7.80 -17.56
CA GLY A 100 3.74 8.06 -16.77
C GLY A 100 4.05 8.44 -15.32
N ASN A 101 5.02 7.80 -14.69
CA ASN A 101 5.48 8.14 -13.33
C ASN A 101 6.19 9.50 -13.28
N VAL A 102 6.99 9.86 -14.30
CA VAL A 102 7.62 11.19 -14.37
C VAL A 102 6.56 12.30 -14.46
N ILE A 103 5.58 12.14 -15.35
CA ILE A 103 4.48 13.10 -15.49
C ILE A 103 3.69 13.19 -14.18
N TRP A 104 3.36 12.05 -13.58
CA TRP A 104 2.65 11.99 -12.30
C TRP A 104 3.42 12.68 -11.19
N PHE A 105 4.73 12.42 -11.07
CA PHE A 105 5.59 13.05 -10.08
C PHE A 105 5.54 14.58 -10.17
N LEU A 106 5.65 15.12 -11.40
CA LEU A 106 5.63 16.57 -11.62
C LEU A 106 4.27 17.21 -11.30
N VAL A 107 3.17 16.50 -11.60
CA VAL A 107 1.80 17.05 -11.43
C VAL A 107 1.28 16.89 -10.00
N ALA A 108 1.48 15.73 -9.39
CA ALA A 108 0.81 15.36 -8.13
C ALA A 108 1.70 14.59 -7.15
N GLY A 109 2.62 13.77 -7.60
CA GLY A 109 3.29 12.77 -6.77
C GLY A 109 4.03 13.36 -5.58
N TRP A 110 4.81 14.40 -5.77
CA TRP A 110 5.62 15.01 -4.72
C TRP A 110 4.76 15.74 -3.66
N TRP A 111 3.67 16.41 -4.06
CA TRP A 111 2.75 17.05 -3.12
C TRP A 111 2.06 16.03 -2.23
N LEU A 112 1.59 14.93 -2.81
CA LEU A 112 0.96 13.84 -2.08
C LEU A 112 1.95 13.17 -1.13
N ALA A 113 3.18 12.95 -1.58
CA ALA A 113 4.22 12.39 -0.74
C ALA A 113 4.57 13.30 0.45
N LEU A 114 4.68 14.62 0.24
CA LEU A 114 4.87 15.57 1.33
C LEU A 114 3.72 15.57 2.33
N GLY A 115 2.47 15.47 1.86
CA GLY A 115 1.30 15.34 2.72
C GLY A 115 1.37 14.09 3.60
N HIS A 116 1.74 12.95 3.01
CA HIS A 116 1.94 11.71 3.77
C HIS A 116 3.12 11.79 4.75
N LEU A 117 4.25 12.41 4.36
CA LEU A 117 5.39 12.59 5.26
C LEU A 117 5.05 13.48 6.45
N SER A 118 4.30 14.57 6.23
CA SER A 118 3.81 15.43 7.31
C SER A 118 2.89 14.68 8.26
N SER A 119 2.00 13.84 7.73
CA SER A 119 1.12 12.97 8.53
C SER A 119 1.92 11.93 9.31
N ALA A 120 2.96 11.33 8.69
CA ALA A 120 3.85 10.39 9.37
C ALA A 120 4.56 11.05 10.56
N LEU A 121 5.09 12.27 10.36
CA LEU A 121 5.76 13.01 11.41
C LEU A 121 4.80 13.30 12.58
N ALA A 122 3.57 13.73 12.29
CA ALA A 122 2.54 13.96 13.31
C ALA A 122 2.21 12.65 14.08
N CYS A 123 2.12 11.52 13.39
CA CYS A 123 1.89 10.21 14.03
C CYS A 123 3.06 9.81 14.95
N PHE A 124 4.30 10.07 14.57
CA PHE A 124 5.48 9.69 15.36
C PHE A 124 5.64 10.46 16.67
N VAL A 125 4.87 11.53 16.89
CA VAL A 125 4.84 12.25 18.18
C VAL A 125 4.31 11.34 19.31
N THR A 126 3.51 10.32 18.98
CA THR A 126 2.94 9.39 19.95
C THR A 126 3.39 7.95 19.68
N ILE A 127 3.60 7.17 20.74
CA ILE A 127 3.98 5.75 20.62
C ILE A 127 2.89 4.96 19.86
N ILE A 128 1.61 5.23 20.15
CA ILE A 128 0.48 4.61 19.46
C ILE A 128 0.44 4.99 17.98
N GLY A 129 0.91 6.19 17.64
CA GLY A 129 0.98 6.68 16.27
C GLY A 129 2.09 6.05 15.41
N ILE A 130 3.12 5.43 16.01
CA ILE A 130 4.24 4.86 15.26
C ILE A 130 3.79 3.89 14.15
N PRO A 131 2.94 2.88 14.39
CA PRO A 131 2.48 1.98 13.32
C PRO A 131 1.74 2.73 12.19
N PHE A 132 0.98 3.77 12.53
CA PHE A 132 0.28 4.61 11.54
C PHE A 132 1.25 5.49 10.74
N GLY A 133 2.26 6.06 11.39
CA GLY A 133 3.33 6.81 10.74
C GLY A 133 4.09 5.97 9.71
N ILE A 134 4.37 4.70 10.02
CA ILE A 134 5.00 3.76 9.08
C ILE A 134 4.10 3.54 7.85
N GLN A 135 2.78 3.44 8.01
CA GLN A 135 1.88 3.30 6.87
C GLN A 135 1.85 4.58 6.00
N HIS A 136 1.91 5.76 6.60
CA HIS A 136 2.04 7.02 5.86
C HIS A 136 3.35 7.06 5.05
N ILE A 137 4.47 6.56 5.57
CA ILE A 137 5.72 6.46 4.79
C ILE A 137 5.52 5.53 3.57
N LYS A 138 4.88 4.36 3.74
CA LYS A 138 4.57 3.45 2.62
C LYS A 138 3.68 4.13 1.58
N LEU A 139 2.68 4.88 2.01
CA LEU A 139 1.80 5.65 1.12
C LEU A 139 2.55 6.78 0.41
N ALA A 140 3.48 7.47 1.08
CA ALA A 140 4.33 8.47 0.46
C ALA A 140 5.15 7.87 -0.69
N LEU A 141 5.77 6.72 -0.46
CA LEU A 141 6.60 6.05 -1.47
C LEU A 141 5.79 5.62 -2.70
N ILE A 142 4.60 5.04 -2.51
CA ILE A 142 3.76 4.64 -3.65
C ILE A 142 3.15 5.85 -4.37
N ALA A 143 2.89 6.95 -3.64
CA ALA A 143 2.37 8.19 -4.20
C ALA A 143 3.36 8.87 -5.15
N LEU A 144 4.67 8.68 -4.96
CA LEU A 144 5.69 9.23 -5.88
C LEU A 144 5.66 8.58 -7.26
N ALA A 145 5.43 7.26 -7.35
CA ALA A 145 5.50 6.50 -8.59
C ALA A 145 4.47 5.35 -8.60
N PRO A 146 3.17 5.63 -8.70
CA PRO A 146 2.12 4.64 -8.55
C PRO A 146 1.92 3.74 -9.78
N VAL A 147 2.35 4.19 -10.97
CA VAL A 147 2.15 3.42 -12.22
C VAL A 147 3.04 2.19 -12.21
N GLY A 148 2.45 1.02 -12.46
CA GLY A 148 3.16 -0.25 -12.43
C GLY A 148 3.16 -0.96 -11.07
N MET A 149 2.61 -0.33 -10.03
CA MET A 149 2.49 -0.92 -8.70
C MET A 149 1.22 -1.78 -8.54
N THR A 150 1.25 -2.68 -7.60
CA THR A 150 0.11 -3.47 -7.12
C THR A 150 0.26 -3.73 -5.63
N VAL A 151 -0.83 -4.10 -4.97
CA VAL A 151 -0.83 -4.41 -3.54
C VAL A 151 -0.94 -5.91 -3.36
N VAL A 152 -0.13 -6.45 -2.48
CA VAL A 152 -0.12 -7.87 -2.10
C VAL A 152 -0.16 -7.99 -0.58
N LYS A 153 -0.61 -9.14 -0.07
CA LYS A 153 -0.51 -9.45 1.36
C LYS A 153 0.97 -9.59 1.72
N SER A 154 1.41 -8.90 2.78
CA SER A 154 2.78 -9.00 3.28
C SER A 154 3.06 -10.44 3.73
N ARG A 155 4.21 -10.97 3.36
CA ARG A 155 4.69 -12.26 3.87
C ARG A 155 5.52 -11.97 5.12
N ASN A 156 4.87 -11.97 6.27
CA ASN A 156 5.57 -12.09 7.54
C ASN A 156 5.79 -13.56 7.86
#